data_0eec8ba7dc65c202acaf157789f8137c
#
_entry.id   0eec8ba7dc65c202acaf157789f8137c
#
_cell.length_a   1.000
_cell.length_b   1.000
_cell.length_c   1.000
_cell.angle_alpha   90.00
_cell.angle_beta   90.00
_cell.angle_gamma   90.00
#
_symmetry.space_group_name_H-M   'P 1'
#
loop_
_entity.id
_entity.type
_entity.pdbx_description
1 polymer ?
#
loop_
_entity_poly.entity_id
_entity_poly.type
_entity_poly.pdbx_seq_one_letter_code
_entity_poly.pdbx_strand_id
1 'polypeptide(L)'
;MTHQVQFPNLGISVEVNPIAFQVGNFTIYWYGIIIGIGFLLAVLYGFSSCKKMNINKDHLLDAIIAGLLGGIIGARLYYVIFYPGDKYITNPMEIFNIKEGGLGIYGGIIGGMLCGGIVAKIRKMNLFAVLDVASLGYLIGQGVGRWGNFVNQEAFGCATDLPWGMYSDRTAAEVVGNVHPCFLYESILCLLGFVLLHLFTRHLRRYDGQTFLLYIIWYGVTRFFIEGLRTDSLLLPGIDLRVSQVLAAASALVAVVLLIVFRNCHKLTGCGSRKAMEAAGLTVEDKVEKVEIDDTAESTIFSGMSAEEAQEHMTVGTGVKKAAEAENEKTEGNADASTSEEPSDEAEEANETAEGESEEKNDGSEN
;
A
#
# COMPACT_ATOMS: atom_id res chain seq x y z
N MET A 1 -8.25 21.72 12.20
CA MET A 1 -8.66 21.47 13.60
C MET A 1 -8.06 20.13 13.99
N THR A 2 -7.34 20.08 15.09
CA THR A 2 -6.83 18.84 15.69
C THR A 2 -7.97 18.13 16.42
N HIS A 3 -8.08 16.84 16.25
CA HIS A 3 -9.07 15.99 16.91
C HIS A 3 -8.34 15.01 17.82
N GLN A 4 -8.94 14.67 18.94
CA GLN A 4 -8.39 13.70 19.85
C GLN A 4 -9.05 12.33 19.58
N VAL A 5 -8.25 11.31 19.32
CA VAL A 5 -8.67 9.92 19.20
C VAL A 5 -8.11 9.17 20.39
N GLN A 6 -8.99 8.49 21.12
CA GLN A 6 -8.67 7.79 22.35
C GLN A 6 -8.96 6.30 22.23
N PHE A 7 -8.17 5.51 22.92
CA PHE A 7 -8.44 4.12 23.25
C PHE A 7 -8.50 4.03 24.80
N PRO A 8 -9.65 4.37 25.39
CA PRO A 8 -9.73 4.65 26.83
C PRO A 8 -9.25 3.50 27.71
N ASN A 9 -9.60 2.27 27.33
CA ASN A 9 -9.23 1.07 28.12
C ASN A 9 -7.74 0.70 28.01
N LEU A 10 -7.02 1.24 26.99
CA LEU A 10 -5.58 1.08 26.80
C LEU A 10 -4.78 2.27 27.34
N GLY A 11 -5.45 3.35 27.77
CA GLY A 11 -4.80 4.59 28.20
C GLY A 11 -4.07 5.32 27.08
N ILE A 12 -4.41 5.06 25.81
CA ILE A 12 -3.77 5.68 24.64
C ILE A 12 -4.63 6.84 24.17
N SER A 13 -4.01 8.00 23.97
CA SER A 13 -4.64 9.17 23.37
C SER A 13 -3.71 9.77 22.32
N VAL A 14 -4.24 9.98 21.11
CA VAL A 14 -3.50 10.49 19.96
C VAL A 14 -4.20 11.72 19.42
N GLU A 15 -3.45 12.80 19.24
CA GLU A 15 -3.95 13.99 18.54
C GLU A 15 -3.77 13.79 17.03
N VAL A 16 -4.86 13.92 16.29
CA VAL A 16 -4.90 13.72 14.85
C VAL A 16 -5.36 14.99 14.16
N ASN A 17 -4.55 15.48 13.23
CA ASN A 17 -4.94 16.57 12.33
C ASN A 17 -5.10 15.98 10.91
N PRO A 18 -6.30 16.07 10.30
CA PRO A 18 -6.49 15.59 8.93
C PRO A 18 -5.63 16.32 7.89
N ILE A 19 -5.27 17.60 8.18
CA ILE A 19 -4.44 18.41 7.30
C ILE A 19 -2.97 18.14 7.58
N ALA A 20 -2.24 17.71 6.56
CA ALA A 20 -0.80 17.50 6.64
C ALA A 20 -0.06 18.84 6.58
N PHE A 21 -0.30 19.61 5.53
CA PHE A 21 0.26 20.95 5.37
C PHE A 21 -0.52 21.76 4.32
N GLN A 22 -0.28 23.05 4.29
CA GLN A 22 -0.88 23.98 3.32
C GLN A 22 0.22 24.65 2.50
N VAL A 23 0.02 24.71 1.18
CA VAL A 23 0.91 25.42 0.26
C VAL A 23 0.08 26.46 -0.50
N GLY A 24 0.15 27.71 -0.07
CA GLY A 24 -0.70 28.78 -0.58
C GLY A 24 -2.19 28.46 -0.34
N ASN A 25 -2.97 28.39 -1.40
CA ASN A 25 -4.40 28.05 -1.34
C ASN A 25 -4.70 26.55 -1.41
N PHE A 26 -3.68 25.69 -1.49
CA PHE A 26 -3.86 24.24 -1.58
C PHE A 26 -3.66 23.61 -0.20
N THR A 27 -4.69 22.91 0.28
CA THR A 27 -4.62 22.09 1.49
C THR A 27 -4.33 20.66 1.11
N ILE A 28 -3.27 20.10 1.66
CA ILE A 28 -2.88 18.70 1.47
C ILE A 28 -3.28 17.92 2.72
N TYR A 29 -4.07 16.87 2.51
CA TYR A 29 -4.60 16.02 3.56
C TYR A 29 -3.77 14.76 3.72
N TRP A 30 -3.58 14.30 4.96
CA TRP A 30 -2.90 13.04 5.26
C TRP A 30 -3.53 11.85 4.56
N TYR A 31 -4.86 11.85 4.39
CA TYR A 31 -5.55 10.80 3.64
C TYR A 31 -4.95 10.60 2.24
N GLY A 32 -4.74 11.67 1.49
CA GLY A 32 -4.14 11.60 0.15
C GLY A 32 -2.70 11.10 0.17
N ILE A 33 -1.90 11.52 1.16
CA ILE A 33 -0.50 11.07 1.33
C ILE A 33 -0.46 9.58 1.64
N ILE A 34 -1.30 9.10 2.57
CA ILE A 34 -1.37 7.69 2.96
C ILE A 34 -1.77 6.80 1.77
N ILE A 35 -2.79 7.21 1.01
CA ILE A 35 -3.18 6.50 -0.22
C ILE A 35 -2.04 6.49 -1.24
N GLY A 36 -1.34 7.62 -1.42
CA GLY A 36 -0.18 7.72 -2.31
C GLY A 36 0.97 6.78 -1.89
N ILE A 37 1.26 6.71 -0.59
CA ILE A 37 2.25 5.77 -0.04
C ILE A 37 1.81 4.32 -0.28
N GLY A 38 0.54 3.98 0.00
CA GLY A 38 -0.01 2.65 -0.25
C GLY A 38 0.08 2.25 -1.71
N PHE A 39 -0.25 3.16 -2.63
CA PHE A 39 -0.10 2.96 -4.07
C PHE A 39 1.36 2.74 -4.48
N LEU A 40 2.28 3.58 -3.99
CA LEU A 40 3.71 3.45 -4.28
C LEU A 40 4.25 2.09 -3.80
N LEU A 41 3.92 1.67 -2.59
CA LEU A 41 4.32 0.37 -2.05
C LEU A 41 3.76 -0.79 -2.88
N ALA A 42 2.51 -0.69 -3.35
CA ALA A 42 1.90 -1.68 -4.24
C ALA A 42 2.64 -1.77 -5.59
N VAL A 43 3.01 -0.64 -6.18
CA VAL A 43 3.79 -0.58 -7.43
C VAL A 43 5.18 -1.15 -7.25
N LEU A 44 5.89 -0.79 -6.18
CA LEU A 44 7.21 -1.32 -5.85
C LEU A 44 7.17 -2.84 -5.66
N TYR A 45 6.15 -3.35 -4.96
CA TYR A 45 5.92 -4.78 -4.85
C TYR A 45 5.67 -5.43 -6.21
N GLY A 46 4.84 -4.82 -7.06
CA GLY A 46 4.59 -5.28 -8.43
C GLY A 46 5.88 -5.43 -9.22
N PHE A 47 6.73 -4.39 -9.22
CA PHE A 47 8.02 -4.41 -9.91
C PHE A 47 8.99 -5.47 -9.35
N SER A 48 9.04 -5.64 -8.03
CA SER A 48 9.86 -6.67 -7.39
C SER A 48 9.41 -8.10 -7.74
N SER A 49 8.12 -8.24 -8.07
CA SER A 49 7.52 -9.54 -8.42
C SER A 49 7.61 -9.89 -9.90
N CYS A 50 7.88 -8.91 -10.77
CA CYS A 50 7.88 -9.07 -12.23
C CYS A 50 8.80 -10.23 -12.71
N LYS A 51 10.05 -10.24 -12.25
CA LYS A 51 11.02 -11.28 -12.66
C LYS A 51 10.51 -12.68 -12.29
N LYS A 52 9.97 -12.85 -11.08
CA LYS A 52 9.48 -14.16 -10.58
C LYS A 52 8.17 -14.59 -11.23
N MET A 53 7.37 -13.63 -11.71
CA MET A 53 6.08 -13.89 -12.38
C MET A 53 6.20 -13.92 -13.91
N ASN A 54 7.41 -13.76 -14.44
CA ASN A 54 7.69 -13.67 -15.88
C ASN A 54 6.88 -12.57 -16.59
N ILE A 55 6.85 -11.38 -15.94
CA ILE A 55 6.17 -10.19 -16.45
C ILE A 55 7.24 -9.15 -16.79
N ASN A 56 7.13 -8.50 -17.95
CA ASN A 56 7.98 -7.37 -18.31
C ASN A 56 7.61 -6.15 -17.47
N LYS A 57 8.61 -5.50 -16.84
CA LYS A 57 8.40 -4.35 -15.95
C LYS A 57 7.82 -3.13 -16.68
N ASP A 58 8.31 -2.85 -17.90
CA ASP A 58 7.90 -1.70 -18.68
C ASP A 58 6.45 -1.86 -19.14
N HIS A 59 6.09 -3.06 -19.57
CA HIS A 59 4.70 -3.37 -19.94
C HIS A 59 3.76 -3.28 -18.73
N LEU A 60 4.22 -3.72 -17.54
CA LEU A 60 3.44 -3.56 -16.31
C LEU A 60 3.26 -2.09 -15.95
N LEU A 61 4.31 -1.27 -16.11
CA LEU A 61 4.22 0.18 -15.88
C LEU A 61 3.19 0.83 -16.81
N ASP A 62 3.21 0.50 -18.11
CA ASP A 62 2.22 0.98 -19.06
C ASP A 62 0.78 0.63 -18.64
N ALA A 63 0.58 -0.61 -18.18
CA ALA A 63 -0.73 -1.07 -17.71
C ALA A 63 -1.17 -0.36 -16.42
N ILE A 64 -0.23 -0.07 -15.49
CA ILE A 64 -0.50 0.69 -14.27
C ILE A 64 -0.89 2.14 -14.61
N ILE A 65 -0.15 2.81 -15.48
CA ILE A 65 -0.44 4.19 -15.90
C ILE A 65 -1.81 4.24 -16.58
N ALA A 66 -2.08 3.34 -17.52
CA ALA A 66 -3.37 3.26 -18.18
C ALA A 66 -4.50 2.96 -17.21
N GLY A 67 -4.27 2.06 -16.24
CA GLY A 67 -5.21 1.74 -15.18
C GLY A 67 -5.49 2.93 -14.27
N LEU A 68 -4.48 3.70 -13.89
CA LEU A 68 -4.63 4.89 -13.08
C LEU A 68 -5.47 5.96 -13.78
N LEU A 69 -5.14 6.28 -15.05
CA LEU A 69 -5.87 7.25 -15.85
C LEU A 69 -7.31 6.78 -16.12
N GLY A 70 -7.46 5.51 -16.51
CA GLY A 70 -8.77 4.89 -16.72
C GLY A 70 -9.61 4.85 -15.44
N GLY A 71 -8.97 4.65 -14.29
CA GLY A 71 -9.60 4.70 -12.98
C GLY A 71 -10.16 6.08 -12.64
N ILE A 72 -9.39 7.14 -12.84
CA ILE A 72 -9.83 8.52 -12.60
C ILE A 72 -11.00 8.88 -13.51
N ILE A 73 -10.87 8.60 -14.80
CA ILE A 73 -11.91 8.87 -15.80
C ILE A 73 -13.18 8.07 -15.49
N GLY A 74 -13.01 6.78 -15.22
CA GLY A 74 -14.12 5.89 -14.89
C GLY A 74 -14.86 6.29 -13.61
N ALA A 75 -14.11 6.67 -12.56
CA ALA A 75 -14.69 7.17 -11.31
C ALA A 75 -15.55 8.42 -11.53
N ARG A 76 -15.06 9.34 -12.36
CA ARG A 76 -15.80 10.56 -12.71
C ARG A 76 -17.04 10.26 -13.55
N LEU A 77 -16.90 9.47 -14.61
CA LEU A 77 -18.00 9.09 -15.48
C LEU A 77 -19.11 8.37 -14.71
N TYR A 78 -18.73 7.43 -13.83
CA TYR A 78 -19.70 6.73 -12.99
C TYR A 78 -20.48 7.70 -12.10
N TYR A 79 -19.78 8.62 -11.43
CA TYR A 79 -20.43 9.62 -10.58
C TYR A 79 -21.39 10.50 -11.38
N VAL A 80 -20.97 11.00 -12.54
CA VAL A 80 -21.78 11.86 -13.41
C VAL A 80 -23.04 11.15 -13.90
N ILE A 81 -22.91 9.88 -14.35
CA ILE A 81 -24.02 9.09 -14.89
C ILE A 81 -25.07 8.80 -13.81
N PHE A 82 -24.63 8.49 -12.59
CA PHE A 82 -25.53 8.13 -11.47
C PHE A 82 -25.83 9.30 -10.54
N TYR A 83 -25.49 10.52 -10.92
CA TYR A 83 -25.79 11.71 -10.11
C TYR A 83 -27.29 12.01 -10.08
N PRO A 84 -27.91 12.10 -8.89
CA PRO A 84 -29.34 12.42 -8.79
C PRO A 84 -29.57 13.93 -9.00
N GLY A 85 -29.87 14.35 -10.24
CA GLY A 85 -30.17 15.74 -10.57
C GLY A 85 -29.60 16.20 -11.91
N ASP A 86 -29.96 17.39 -12.32
CA ASP A 86 -29.70 17.93 -13.69
C ASP A 86 -28.40 18.75 -13.79
N LYS A 87 -27.55 18.75 -12.75
CA LYS A 87 -26.32 19.57 -12.69
C LYS A 87 -25.46 19.42 -13.94
N TYR A 88 -25.20 18.17 -14.35
CA TYR A 88 -24.31 17.83 -15.47
C TYR A 88 -24.99 17.93 -16.84
N ILE A 89 -26.32 17.90 -16.88
CA ILE A 89 -27.12 18.15 -18.10
C ILE A 89 -27.16 19.65 -18.38
N THR A 90 -27.38 20.46 -17.34
CA THR A 90 -27.48 21.91 -17.45
C THR A 90 -26.11 22.55 -17.70
N ASN A 91 -25.05 22.04 -17.04
CA ASN A 91 -23.69 22.58 -17.15
C ASN A 91 -22.69 21.45 -17.50
N PRO A 92 -22.54 21.05 -18.77
CA PRO A 92 -21.64 19.94 -19.15
C PRO A 92 -20.16 20.18 -18.78
N MET A 93 -19.72 21.42 -18.63
CA MET A 93 -18.35 21.74 -18.22
C MET A 93 -18.03 21.28 -16.80
N GLU A 94 -19.05 21.15 -15.94
CA GLU A 94 -18.88 20.62 -14.58
C GLU A 94 -18.46 19.15 -14.56
N ILE A 95 -18.59 18.42 -15.66
CA ILE A 95 -18.10 17.03 -15.78
C ILE A 95 -16.56 16.99 -15.54
N PHE A 96 -15.83 18.02 -15.94
CA PHE A 96 -14.37 18.11 -15.79
C PHE A 96 -13.94 18.69 -14.44
N ASN A 97 -14.85 19.22 -13.64
CA ASN A 97 -14.56 19.80 -12.33
C ASN A 97 -14.41 18.71 -11.28
N ILE A 98 -13.20 18.17 -11.11
CA ILE A 98 -12.86 17.14 -10.12
C ILE A 98 -12.57 17.77 -8.73
N LYS A 99 -12.34 19.09 -8.66
CA LYS A 99 -11.93 19.77 -7.42
C LYS A 99 -13.00 19.76 -6.34
N GLU A 100 -14.27 19.70 -6.73
CA GLU A 100 -15.42 19.59 -5.82
C GLU A 100 -15.71 18.15 -5.37
N GLY A 101 -14.83 17.20 -5.69
CA GLY A 101 -15.07 15.79 -5.43
C GLY A 101 -15.92 15.14 -6.53
N GLY A 102 -16.75 14.17 -6.16
CA GLY A 102 -17.64 13.47 -7.09
C GLY A 102 -16.90 12.42 -7.93
N LEU A 103 -16.28 11.47 -7.24
CA LEU A 103 -15.61 10.30 -7.81
C LEU A 103 -16.27 9.03 -7.26
N GLY A 104 -16.86 8.23 -8.14
CA GLY A 104 -17.50 6.97 -7.76
C GLY A 104 -16.51 5.81 -7.75
N ILE A 105 -16.34 5.15 -6.61
CA ILE A 105 -15.36 4.07 -6.42
C ILE A 105 -15.57 2.91 -7.41
N TYR A 106 -16.81 2.54 -7.70
CA TYR A 106 -17.12 1.47 -8.66
C TYR A 106 -16.65 1.81 -10.07
N GLY A 107 -16.87 3.06 -10.49
CA GLY A 107 -16.37 3.55 -11.78
C GLY A 107 -14.85 3.53 -11.85
N GLY A 108 -14.18 3.87 -10.75
CA GLY A 108 -12.72 3.80 -10.64
C GLY A 108 -12.18 2.37 -10.80
N ILE A 109 -12.79 1.41 -10.14
CA ILE A 109 -12.42 -0.01 -10.26
C ILE A 109 -12.64 -0.50 -11.69
N ILE A 110 -13.84 -0.27 -12.25
CA ILE A 110 -14.19 -0.73 -13.61
C ILE A 110 -13.26 -0.08 -14.64
N GLY A 111 -13.11 1.25 -14.61
CA GLY A 111 -12.24 1.98 -15.55
C GLY A 111 -10.79 1.58 -15.45
N GLY A 112 -10.27 1.42 -14.22
CA GLY A 112 -8.91 0.99 -13.98
C GLY A 112 -8.62 -0.43 -14.48
N MET A 113 -9.49 -1.38 -14.16
CA MET A 113 -9.36 -2.76 -14.63
C MET A 113 -9.51 -2.88 -16.16
N LEU A 114 -10.44 -2.12 -16.75
CA LEU A 114 -10.67 -2.13 -18.19
C LEU A 114 -9.45 -1.58 -18.93
N CYS A 115 -9.02 -0.36 -18.62
CA CYS A 115 -7.90 0.29 -19.30
C CYS A 115 -6.58 -0.44 -19.06
N GLY A 116 -6.27 -0.81 -17.82
CA GLY A 116 -5.08 -1.60 -17.50
C GLY A 116 -5.09 -2.97 -18.17
N GLY A 117 -6.25 -3.65 -18.19
CA GLY A 117 -6.43 -4.94 -18.86
C GLY A 117 -6.30 -4.87 -20.37
N ILE A 118 -6.82 -3.81 -21.01
CA ILE A 118 -6.65 -3.56 -22.46
C ILE A 118 -5.17 -3.39 -22.79
N VAL A 119 -4.45 -2.54 -22.03
CA VAL A 119 -3.01 -2.34 -22.27
C VAL A 119 -2.22 -3.62 -21.99
N ALA A 120 -2.55 -4.37 -20.94
CA ALA A 120 -1.93 -5.67 -20.68
C ALA A 120 -2.10 -6.62 -21.86
N LYS A 121 -3.29 -6.65 -22.50
CA LYS A 121 -3.57 -7.45 -23.69
C LYS A 121 -2.81 -6.95 -24.91
N ILE A 122 -2.77 -5.64 -25.15
CA ILE A 122 -2.01 -5.02 -26.27
C ILE A 122 -0.52 -5.35 -26.15
N ARG A 123 0.04 -5.25 -24.92
CA ARG A 123 1.43 -5.61 -24.62
C ARG A 123 1.66 -7.11 -24.56
N LYS A 124 0.67 -7.95 -24.89
CA LYS A 124 0.74 -9.42 -24.91
C LYS A 124 1.17 -10.03 -23.57
N MET A 125 0.87 -9.35 -22.46
CA MET A 125 1.09 -9.91 -21.12
C MET A 125 0.06 -10.98 -20.79
N ASN A 126 0.42 -11.93 -19.95
CA ASN A 126 -0.54 -12.86 -19.37
C ASN A 126 -1.39 -12.13 -18.33
N LEU A 127 -2.64 -11.81 -18.70
CA LEU A 127 -3.56 -11.05 -17.86
C LEU A 127 -3.79 -11.71 -16.49
N PHE A 128 -3.88 -13.03 -16.44
CA PHE A 128 -4.08 -13.76 -15.17
C PHE A 128 -2.87 -13.66 -14.24
N ALA A 129 -1.64 -13.72 -14.77
CA ALA A 129 -0.43 -13.49 -14.00
C ALA A 129 -0.34 -12.04 -13.51
N VAL A 130 -0.75 -11.08 -14.32
CA VAL A 130 -0.84 -9.65 -13.90
C VAL A 130 -1.87 -9.48 -12.79
N LEU A 131 -3.05 -10.11 -12.88
CA LEU A 131 -4.07 -10.07 -11.83
C LEU A 131 -3.57 -10.69 -10.51
N ASP A 132 -2.79 -11.77 -10.56
CA ASP A 132 -2.17 -12.37 -9.37
C ASP A 132 -1.23 -11.39 -8.66
N VAL A 133 -0.39 -10.66 -9.41
CA VAL A 133 0.49 -9.62 -8.84
C VAL A 133 -0.31 -8.42 -8.34
N ALA A 134 -1.27 -7.97 -9.13
CA ALA A 134 -2.11 -6.82 -8.78
C ALA A 134 -2.90 -7.05 -7.50
N SER A 135 -3.44 -8.27 -7.29
CA SER A 135 -4.20 -8.61 -6.07
C SER A 135 -3.36 -8.49 -4.80
N LEU A 136 -2.09 -8.86 -4.85
CA LEU A 136 -1.16 -8.70 -3.74
C LEU A 136 -0.82 -7.22 -3.51
N GLY A 137 -0.62 -6.45 -4.58
CA GLY A 137 -0.48 -5.00 -4.50
C GLY A 137 -1.72 -4.32 -3.92
N TYR A 138 -2.92 -4.78 -4.28
CA TYR A 138 -4.17 -4.27 -3.71
C TYR A 138 -4.24 -4.48 -2.20
N LEU A 139 -3.84 -5.64 -1.68
CA LEU A 139 -3.83 -5.90 -0.24
C LEU A 139 -2.89 -4.96 0.51
N ILE A 140 -1.71 -4.65 -0.05
CA ILE A 140 -0.80 -3.65 0.52
C ILE A 140 -1.47 -2.27 0.53
N GLY A 141 -1.96 -1.82 -0.63
CA GLY A 141 -2.59 -0.51 -0.77
C GLY A 141 -3.82 -0.35 0.12
N GLN A 142 -4.67 -1.37 0.22
CA GLN A 142 -5.83 -1.39 1.10
C GLN A 142 -5.41 -1.34 2.58
N GLY A 143 -4.45 -2.18 3.01
CA GLY A 143 -3.98 -2.22 4.38
C GLY A 143 -3.41 -0.88 4.85
N VAL A 144 -2.60 -0.23 4.01
CA VAL A 144 -2.05 1.11 4.29
C VAL A 144 -3.14 2.18 4.22
N GLY A 145 -4.02 2.12 3.20
CA GLY A 145 -5.08 3.10 2.98
C GLY A 145 -6.08 3.21 4.14
N ARG A 146 -6.29 2.11 4.92
CA ARG A 146 -7.17 2.13 6.12
C ARG A 146 -6.71 3.11 7.20
N TRP A 147 -5.44 3.43 7.28
CA TRP A 147 -4.95 4.48 8.18
C TRP A 147 -5.42 5.88 7.77
N GLY A 148 -5.79 6.08 6.51
CA GLY A 148 -6.48 7.30 6.08
C GLY A 148 -7.85 7.46 6.73
N ASN A 149 -8.61 6.37 6.90
CA ASN A 149 -9.89 6.39 7.62
C ASN A 149 -9.69 6.73 9.11
N PHE A 150 -8.61 6.26 9.74
CA PHE A 150 -8.25 6.65 11.10
C PHE A 150 -8.03 8.15 11.22
N VAL A 151 -7.25 8.73 10.31
CA VAL A 151 -6.97 10.17 10.31
C VAL A 151 -8.24 11.00 10.10
N ASN A 152 -9.15 10.53 9.26
CA ASN A 152 -10.43 11.18 9.01
C ASN A 152 -11.49 10.83 10.07
N GLN A 153 -11.21 9.87 10.96
CA GLN A 153 -12.16 9.35 11.96
C GLN A 153 -13.48 8.89 11.31
N GLU A 154 -13.38 8.15 10.23
CA GLU A 154 -14.51 7.63 9.45
C GLU A 154 -14.45 6.10 9.34
N ALA A 155 -15.54 5.49 8.86
CA ALA A 155 -15.63 4.05 8.65
C ALA A 155 -15.41 3.22 9.93
N PHE A 156 -15.88 3.73 11.07
CA PHE A 156 -15.88 3.02 12.35
C PHE A 156 -17.10 2.07 12.47
N GLY A 157 -17.06 1.22 13.50
CA GLY A 157 -18.12 0.25 13.75
C GLY A 157 -19.11 0.70 14.83
N CYS A 158 -20.04 -0.20 15.18
CA CYS A 158 -21.00 0.00 16.27
C CYS A 158 -20.29 0.06 17.62
N ALA A 159 -21.08 0.37 18.67
CA ALA A 159 -20.62 0.44 20.04
C ALA A 159 -19.98 -0.89 20.49
N THR A 160 -18.92 -0.80 21.31
CA THR A 160 -18.20 -1.96 21.83
C THR A 160 -17.60 -1.71 23.20
N ASP A 161 -17.61 -2.76 24.01
CA ASP A 161 -16.95 -2.79 25.33
C ASP A 161 -15.56 -3.46 25.28
N LEU A 162 -15.07 -3.78 24.08
CA LEU A 162 -13.77 -4.43 23.92
C LEU A 162 -12.63 -3.53 24.41
N PRO A 163 -11.53 -4.12 24.94
CA PRO A 163 -10.42 -3.35 25.49
C PRO A 163 -9.78 -2.35 24.53
N TRP A 164 -9.86 -2.59 23.23
CA TRP A 164 -9.31 -1.74 22.18
C TRP A 164 -10.37 -0.86 21.48
N GLY A 165 -11.54 -0.66 22.12
CA GLY A 165 -12.56 0.26 21.63
C GLY A 165 -12.01 1.68 21.46
N MET A 166 -12.36 2.33 20.36
CA MET A 166 -11.92 3.67 19.98
C MET A 166 -12.99 4.71 20.30
N TYR A 167 -12.58 5.88 20.76
CA TYR A 167 -13.45 7.03 21.02
C TYR A 167 -12.87 8.29 20.40
N SER A 168 -13.68 9.10 19.77
CA SER A 168 -13.34 10.44 19.30
C SER A 168 -14.60 11.32 19.26
N ASP A 169 -14.43 12.63 19.13
CA ASP A 169 -15.57 13.54 19.02
C ASP A 169 -16.48 13.19 17.83
N ARG A 170 -15.88 12.75 16.73
CA ARG A 170 -16.64 12.36 15.54
C ARG A 170 -17.40 11.05 15.73
N THR A 171 -16.78 10.05 16.38
CA THR A 171 -17.49 8.79 16.67
C THR A 171 -18.60 9.01 17.70
N ALA A 172 -18.38 9.89 18.69
CA ALA A 172 -19.37 10.23 19.71
C ALA A 172 -20.59 10.99 19.17
N ALA A 173 -20.45 11.66 18.03
CA ALA A 173 -21.57 12.33 17.35
C ALA A 173 -22.57 11.33 16.72
N GLU A 174 -22.12 10.10 16.42
CA GLU A 174 -22.95 9.09 15.75
C GLU A 174 -23.28 7.88 16.66
N VAL A 175 -22.37 7.52 17.56
CA VAL A 175 -22.49 6.33 18.42
C VAL A 175 -22.13 6.68 19.86
N VAL A 176 -22.98 6.27 20.80
CA VAL A 176 -22.73 6.47 22.24
C VAL A 176 -21.72 5.42 22.71
N GLY A 177 -20.62 5.87 23.34
CA GLY A 177 -19.57 5.00 23.88
C GLY A 177 -18.40 4.75 22.93
N ASN A 178 -17.60 3.72 23.24
CA ASN A 178 -16.49 3.31 22.39
C ASN A 178 -17.02 2.53 21.18
N VAL A 179 -16.33 2.66 20.06
CA VAL A 179 -16.69 2.00 18.80
C VAL A 179 -15.63 1.00 18.34
N HIS A 180 -16.02 0.03 17.53
CA HIS A 180 -15.06 -0.87 16.87
C HIS A 180 -14.14 -0.09 15.92
N PRO A 181 -12.80 -0.17 16.06
CA PRO A 181 -11.84 0.43 15.14
C PRO A 181 -11.74 -0.40 13.86
N CYS A 182 -12.76 -0.33 12.99
CA CYS A 182 -12.84 -1.14 11.78
C CYS A 182 -11.66 -0.91 10.84
N PHE A 183 -11.09 0.30 10.82
CA PHE A 183 -9.88 0.60 10.05
C PHE A 183 -8.71 -0.32 10.43
N LEU A 184 -8.53 -0.57 11.74
CA LEU A 184 -7.46 -1.41 12.26
C LEU A 184 -7.68 -2.88 11.89
N TYR A 185 -8.92 -3.37 12.03
CA TYR A 185 -9.27 -4.74 11.66
C TYR A 185 -9.01 -4.98 10.18
N GLU A 186 -9.50 -4.08 9.31
CA GLU A 186 -9.30 -4.20 7.87
C GLU A 186 -7.82 -4.10 7.49
N SER A 187 -7.04 -3.21 8.13
CA SER A 187 -5.61 -3.09 7.90
C SER A 187 -4.86 -4.38 8.24
N ILE A 188 -5.10 -4.94 9.45
CA ILE A 188 -4.47 -6.20 9.90
C ILE A 188 -4.85 -7.34 8.96
N LEU A 189 -6.13 -7.48 8.61
CA LEU A 189 -6.60 -8.56 7.73
C LEU A 189 -6.06 -8.41 6.30
N CYS A 190 -5.91 -7.20 5.77
CA CYS A 190 -5.28 -6.98 4.47
C CYS A 190 -3.80 -7.35 4.49
N LEU A 191 -3.04 -6.94 5.51
CA LEU A 191 -1.62 -7.28 5.63
C LEU A 191 -1.40 -8.77 5.88
N LEU A 192 -2.24 -9.41 6.72
CA LEU A 192 -2.21 -10.85 6.93
C LEU A 192 -2.52 -11.60 5.63
N GLY A 193 -3.57 -11.18 4.92
CA GLY A 193 -3.93 -11.72 3.61
C GLY A 193 -2.78 -11.58 2.60
N PHE A 194 -2.12 -10.43 2.59
CA PHE A 194 -0.92 -10.22 1.76
C PHE A 194 0.17 -11.26 2.07
N VAL A 195 0.53 -11.44 3.34
CA VAL A 195 1.58 -12.39 3.73
C VAL A 195 1.20 -13.82 3.33
N LEU A 196 -0.03 -14.25 3.66
CA LEU A 196 -0.50 -15.60 3.36
C LEU A 196 -0.56 -15.87 1.85
N LEU A 197 -1.13 -14.94 1.08
CA LEU A 197 -1.25 -15.08 -0.37
C LEU A 197 0.09 -14.89 -1.09
N HIS A 198 1.00 -14.07 -0.55
CA HIS A 198 2.36 -13.98 -1.07
C HIS A 198 3.09 -15.32 -0.93
N LEU A 199 3.07 -15.94 0.26
CA LEU A 199 3.68 -17.24 0.49
C LEU A 199 3.02 -18.33 -0.38
N PHE A 200 1.69 -18.31 -0.49
CA PHE A 200 0.96 -19.19 -1.39
C PHE A 200 1.41 -19.03 -2.85
N THR A 201 1.51 -17.81 -3.33
CA THR A 201 1.91 -17.49 -4.71
C THR A 201 3.33 -18.04 -5.01
N ARG A 202 4.24 -17.89 -4.03
CA ARG A 202 5.63 -18.33 -4.17
C ARG A 202 5.79 -19.84 -4.17
N HIS A 203 4.99 -20.56 -3.38
CA HIS A 203 5.28 -21.97 -3.09
C HIS A 203 4.15 -22.93 -3.45
N LEU A 204 2.91 -22.48 -3.57
CA LEU A 204 1.75 -23.37 -3.68
C LEU A 204 0.90 -23.13 -4.94
N ARG A 205 1.07 -22.00 -5.62
CA ARG A 205 0.30 -21.64 -6.81
C ARG A 205 0.47 -22.70 -7.91
N ARG A 206 -0.62 -23.08 -8.57
CA ARG A 206 -0.64 -24.14 -9.59
C ARG A 206 -0.91 -23.62 -11.00
N TYR A 207 -1.60 -22.49 -11.15
CA TYR A 207 -1.94 -21.87 -12.42
C TYR A 207 -2.10 -20.35 -12.25
N ASP A 208 -2.00 -19.63 -13.34
CA ASP A 208 -2.16 -18.18 -13.37
C ASP A 208 -3.61 -17.79 -13.09
N GLY A 209 -3.82 -16.75 -12.25
CA GLY A 209 -5.12 -16.30 -11.78
C GLY A 209 -5.57 -16.94 -10.47
N GLN A 210 -4.86 -17.97 -9.96
CA GLN A 210 -5.25 -18.64 -8.73
C GLN A 210 -5.15 -17.74 -7.50
N THR A 211 -4.08 -16.93 -7.40
CA THR A 211 -3.90 -15.98 -6.31
C THR A 211 -4.98 -14.91 -6.32
N PHE A 212 -5.34 -14.42 -7.50
CA PHE A 212 -6.42 -13.45 -7.66
C PHE A 212 -7.77 -13.99 -7.17
N LEU A 213 -8.11 -15.23 -7.51
CA LEU A 213 -9.34 -15.88 -7.02
C LEU A 213 -9.32 -16.04 -5.49
N LEU A 214 -8.19 -16.43 -4.93
CA LEU A 214 -8.03 -16.53 -3.47
C LEU A 214 -8.10 -15.15 -2.79
N TYR A 215 -7.59 -14.10 -3.43
CA TYR A 215 -7.76 -12.72 -2.96
C TYR A 215 -9.23 -12.31 -2.90
N ILE A 216 -10.03 -12.62 -3.94
CA ILE A 216 -11.46 -12.32 -3.95
C ILE A 216 -12.16 -13.03 -2.79
N ILE A 217 -11.82 -14.29 -2.53
CA ILE A 217 -12.37 -15.05 -1.39
C ILE A 217 -11.96 -14.41 -0.07
N TRP A 218 -10.67 -14.14 0.12
CA TRP A 218 -10.16 -13.53 1.34
C TRP A 218 -10.83 -12.19 1.63
N TYR A 219 -10.82 -11.31 0.63
CA TYR A 219 -11.43 -9.99 0.75
C TYR A 219 -12.95 -10.07 0.94
N GLY A 220 -13.63 -10.94 0.18
CA GLY A 220 -15.07 -11.13 0.30
C GLY A 220 -15.47 -11.61 1.69
N VAL A 221 -14.77 -12.60 2.24
CA VAL A 221 -15.04 -13.12 3.59
C VAL A 221 -14.76 -12.06 4.64
N THR A 222 -13.59 -11.42 4.61
CA THR A 222 -13.23 -10.39 5.59
C THR A 222 -14.18 -9.20 5.54
N ARG A 223 -14.55 -8.75 4.32
CA ARG A 223 -15.48 -7.65 4.12
C ARG A 223 -16.89 -7.99 4.63
N PHE A 224 -17.35 -9.21 4.43
CA PHE A 224 -18.65 -9.66 4.92
C PHE A 224 -18.78 -9.49 6.44
N PHE A 225 -17.76 -9.90 7.20
CA PHE A 225 -17.77 -9.79 8.65
C PHE A 225 -17.61 -8.35 9.13
N ILE A 226 -16.66 -7.59 8.56
CA ILE A 226 -16.41 -6.21 8.99
C ILE A 226 -17.58 -5.30 8.65
N GLU A 227 -18.20 -5.48 7.49
CA GLU A 227 -19.39 -4.71 7.11
C GLU A 227 -20.51 -4.92 8.12
N GLY A 228 -20.61 -6.11 8.73
CA GLY A 228 -21.53 -6.40 9.83
C GLY A 228 -21.36 -5.49 11.04
N LEU A 229 -20.18 -4.94 11.28
CA LEU A 229 -19.89 -4.04 12.40
C LEU A 229 -20.09 -2.55 12.06
N ARG A 230 -20.05 -2.16 10.78
CA ARG A 230 -20.06 -0.75 10.36
C ARG A 230 -21.43 -0.11 10.54
N THR A 231 -21.43 1.19 10.84
CA THR A 231 -22.63 1.99 11.04
C THR A 231 -23.13 2.66 9.76
N ASP A 232 -22.23 2.92 8.80
CA ASP A 232 -22.45 3.70 7.58
C ASP A 232 -22.83 2.85 6.34
N SER A 233 -23.36 1.63 6.56
CA SER A 233 -23.64 0.67 5.50
C SER A 233 -24.99 0.94 4.81
N LEU A 234 -25.01 0.81 3.46
CA LEU A 234 -26.23 0.88 2.68
C LEU A 234 -27.02 -0.44 2.80
N LEU A 235 -28.27 -0.34 3.23
CA LEU A 235 -29.20 -1.47 3.31
C LEU A 235 -29.93 -1.68 1.97
N LEU A 236 -30.23 -2.92 1.66
CA LEU A 236 -31.10 -3.27 0.53
C LEU A 236 -32.56 -2.92 0.88
N PRO A 237 -33.30 -2.28 -0.03
CA PRO A 237 -34.72 -1.99 0.21
C PRO A 237 -35.52 -3.27 0.49
N GLY A 238 -36.16 -3.33 1.68
CA GLY A 238 -37.02 -4.45 2.07
C GLY A 238 -36.32 -5.68 2.67
N ILE A 239 -35.01 -5.66 2.84
CA ILE A 239 -34.25 -6.75 3.47
C ILE A 239 -33.18 -6.11 4.37
N ASP A 240 -33.01 -6.57 5.62
CA ASP A 240 -31.98 -6.09 6.55
C ASP A 240 -30.56 -6.57 6.19
N LEU A 241 -30.29 -6.73 4.89
CA LEU A 241 -28.97 -7.10 4.39
C LEU A 241 -28.27 -5.89 3.77
N ARG A 242 -27.01 -5.76 4.05
CA ARG A 242 -26.16 -4.69 3.51
C ARG A 242 -25.73 -5.05 2.08
N VAL A 243 -25.84 -4.09 1.16
CA VAL A 243 -25.45 -4.28 -0.25
C VAL A 243 -24.02 -4.82 -0.37
N SER A 244 -23.10 -4.27 0.41
CA SER A 244 -21.70 -4.67 0.42
C SER A 244 -21.50 -6.11 0.89
N GLN A 245 -22.29 -6.60 1.85
CA GLN A 245 -22.22 -7.99 2.31
C GLN A 245 -22.68 -8.97 1.25
N VAL A 246 -23.79 -8.66 0.56
CA VAL A 246 -24.32 -9.50 -0.52
C VAL A 246 -23.31 -9.58 -1.67
N LEU A 247 -22.76 -8.45 -2.08
CA LEU A 247 -21.75 -8.40 -3.15
C LEU A 247 -20.48 -9.16 -2.75
N ALA A 248 -20.02 -9.01 -1.50
CA ALA A 248 -18.86 -9.72 -0.98
C ALA A 248 -19.06 -11.23 -0.94
N ALA A 249 -20.21 -11.69 -0.44
CA ALA A 249 -20.56 -13.12 -0.41
C ALA A 249 -20.70 -13.70 -1.82
N ALA A 250 -21.40 -12.99 -2.72
CA ALA A 250 -21.58 -13.42 -4.09
C ALA A 250 -20.23 -13.53 -4.84
N SER A 251 -19.39 -12.53 -4.73
CA SER A 251 -18.05 -12.54 -5.36
C SER A 251 -17.16 -13.66 -4.83
N ALA A 252 -17.17 -13.90 -3.50
CA ALA A 252 -16.44 -15.00 -2.90
C ALA A 252 -16.96 -16.36 -3.40
N LEU A 253 -18.28 -16.55 -3.48
CA LEU A 253 -18.91 -17.79 -4.00
C LEU A 253 -18.51 -18.03 -5.46
N VAL A 254 -18.60 -17.02 -6.31
CA VAL A 254 -18.18 -17.10 -7.72
C VAL A 254 -16.70 -17.48 -7.81
N ALA A 255 -15.84 -16.87 -6.98
CA ALA A 255 -14.41 -17.20 -6.97
C ALA A 255 -14.14 -18.65 -6.52
N VAL A 256 -14.89 -19.18 -5.54
CA VAL A 256 -14.82 -20.60 -5.14
C VAL A 256 -15.21 -21.50 -6.29
N VAL A 257 -16.32 -21.22 -6.98
CA VAL A 257 -16.76 -22.00 -8.14
C VAL A 257 -15.68 -21.99 -9.23
N LEU A 258 -15.11 -20.82 -9.53
CA LEU A 258 -14.02 -20.70 -10.53
C LEU A 258 -12.77 -21.48 -10.11
N LEU A 259 -12.39 -21.49 -8.82
CA LEU A 259 -11.28 -22.32 -8.33
C LEU A 259 -11.52 -23.81 -8.56
N ILE A 260 -12.79 -24.27 -8.38
CA ILE A 260 -13.16 -25.66 -8.61
C ILE A 260 -13.13 -25.99 -10.13
N VAL A 261 -13.66 -25.09 -10.95
CA VAL A 261 -13.68 -25.25 -12.42
C VAL A 261 -12.25 -25.28 -12.98
N PHE A 262 -11.39 -24.36 -12.52
CA PHE A 262 -10.02 -24.27 -13.01
C PHE A 262 -9.02 -25.18 -12.29
N ARG A 263 -9.45 -26.06 -11.38
CA ARG A 263 -8.56 -26.95 -10.62
C ARG A 263 -7.63 -27.79 -11.48
N ASN A 264 -8.04 -28.12 -12.70
CA ASN A 264 -7.25 -28.91 -13.67
C ASN A 264 -6.51 -28.02 -14.70
N CYS A 265 -6.49 -26.70 -14.51
CA CYS A 265 -5.71 -25.81 -15.35
C CYS A 265 -4.22 -25.91 -14.97
N HIS A 266 -3.35 -26.05 -15.99
CA HIS A 266 -1.91 -26.20 -15.80
C HIS A 266 -1.10 -25.08 -16.44
N LYS A 267 -1.74 -23.99 -16.86
CA LYS A 267 -1.04 -22.82 -17.41
C LYS A 267 -0.42 -22.00 -16.29
N LEU A 268 0.87 -22.10 -16.12
CA LEU A 268 1.66 -21.37 -15.13
C LEU A 268 2.80 -20.63 -15.84
N THR A 269 2.92 -19.31 -15.61
CA THR A 269 3.95 -18.47 -16.23
C THR A 269 4.83 -17.82 -15.17
N GLY A 270 5.36 -18.53 -14.23
CA GLY A 270 6.20 -17.95 -13.20
C GLY A 270 6.28 -18.83 -11.96
N CYS A 271 6.56 -18.21 -10.80
CA CYS A 271 6.71 -18.97 -9.56
C CYS A 271 5.41 -19.66 -9.13
N GLY A 272 5.55 -20.79 -8.43
CA GLY A 272 4.45 -21.58 -7.95
C GLY A 272 4.91 -22.84 -7.22
N SER A 273 4.03 -23.85 -7.13
CA SER A 273 4.41 -25.14 -6.56
C SER A 273 5.43 -25.85 -7.45
N ARG A 274 6.40 -26.53 -6.85
CA ARG A 274 7.46 -27.24 -7.55
C ARG A 274 6.92 -28.17 -8.66
N LYS A 275 5.89 -28.95 -8.34
CA LYS A 275 5.24 -29.84 -9.30
C LYS A 275 4.60 -29.10 -10.48
N ALA A 276 4.00 -27.93 -10.23
CA ALA A 276 3.38 -27.15 -11.30
C ALA A 276 4.42 -26.45 -12.18
N MET A 277 5.53 -26.01 -11.60
CA MET A 277 6.65 -25.43 -12.35
C MET A 277 7.32 -26.49 -13.24
N GLU A 278 7.60 -27.68 -12.72
CA GLU A 278 8.13 -28.80 -13.48
C GLU A 278 7.19 -29.18 -14.64
N ALA A 279 5.89 -29.27 -14.41
CA ALA A 279 4.88 -29.55 -15.43
C ALA A 279 4.76 -28.45 -16.49
N ALA A 280 5.08 -27.20 -16.15
CA ALA A 280 5.10 -26.07 -17.07
C ALA A 280 6.44 -25.90 -17.80
N GLY A 281 7.44 -26.76 -17.54
CA GLY A 281 8.79 -26.65 -18.11
C GLY A 281 9.60 -25.49 -17.55
N LEU A 282 9.20 -24.96 -16.38
CA LEU A 282 9.89 -23.88 -15.69
C LEU A 282 10.95 -24.50 -14.77
N THR A 283 12.22 -24.24 -15.04
CA THR A 283 13.32 -24.71 -14.19
C THR A 283 13.30 -23.97 -12.86
N VAL A 284 13.40 -24.72 -11.75
CA VAL A 284 13.66 -24.16 -10.40
C VAL A 284 15.16 -23.82 -10.33
N GLU A 285 15.61 -22.92 -11.16
CA GLU A 285 16.95 -22.37 -11.01
C GLU A 285 16.85 -21.15 -10.08
N ASP A 286 16.94 -21.42 -8.78
CA ASP A 286 17.53 -20.49 -7.81
C ASP A 286 19.07 -20.45 -8.00
N LYS A 287 19.53 -20.44 -9.23
CA LYS A 287 20.89 -20.04 -9.47
C LYS A 287 20.89 -18.54 -9.53
N VAL A 288 21.50 -17.96 -8.46
CA VAL A 288 22.27 -16.74 -8.60
C VAL A 288 22.81 -16.73 -10.02
N GLU A 289 22.21 -15.92 -10.89
CA GLU A 289 22.81 -15.54 -12.14
C GLU A 289 24.17 -14.98 -11.72
N LYS A 290 25.20 -15.81 -11.78
CA LYS A 290 26.54 -15.29 -11.99
C LYS A 290 26.31 -14.38 -13.19
N VAL A 291 26.45 -13.08 -12.94
CA VAL A 291 26.70 -12.13 -14.01
C VAL A 291 27.91 -12.77 -14.70
N GLU A 292 27.71 -13.52 -15.78
CA GLU A 292 28.73 -13.69 -16.78
C GLU A 292 29.00 -12.25 -17.20
N ILE A 293 30.05 -11.70 -16.61
CA ILE A 293 30.71 -10.55 -17.16
C ILE A 293 31.03 -11.01 -18.55
N ASP A 294 30.34 -10.43 -19.52
CA ASP A 294 30.53 -10.73 -20.92
C ASP A 294 31.96 -10.31 -21.25
N ASP A 295 32.90 -11.26 -21.16
CA ASP A 295 34.32 -11.08 -21.52
C ASP A 295 34.45 -10.60 -22.97
N THR A 296 33.37 -10.68 -23.78
CA THR A 296 33.32 -10.11 -25.13
C THR A 296 33.19 -8.59 -25.14
N ALA A 297 32.64 -7.97 -24.09
CA ALA A 297 32.55 -6.47 -23.97
C ALA A 297 33.92 -5.87 -23.65
N GLU A 298 34.73 -6.54 -22.82
CA GLU A 298 36.13 -6.13 -22.58
C GLU A 298 37.01 -6.27 -23.82
N SER A 299 36.85 -7.32 -24.60
CA SER A 299 37.59 -7.52 -25.84
C SER A 299 37.27 -6.50 -26.93
N THR A 300 36.07 -5.94 -26.92
CA THR A 300 35.62 -4.90 -27.90
C THR A 300 36.15 -3.53 -27.58
N ILE A 301 36.33 -3.21 -26.27
CA ILE A 301 36.89 -1.94 -25.83
C ILE A 301 38.38 -1.83 -26.10
N PHE A 302 39.12 -2.97 -26.04
CA PHE A 302 40.56 -3.01 -26.26
C PHE A 302 40.99 -3.27 -27.69
N SER A 303 40.07 -3.64 -28.59
CA SER A 303 40.44 -4.00 -29.98
C SER A 303 40.90 -2.82 -30.87
N GLY A 304 40.86 -1.58 -30.35
CA GLY A 304 41.29 -0.38 -31.06
C GLY A 304 42.42 0.40 -30.41
N MET A 305 42.98 -0.07 -29.29
CA MET A 305 44.03 0.62 -28.54
C MET A 305 45.41 -0.04 -28.79
N SER A 306 46.45 0.80 -28.78
CA SER A 306 47.83 0.32 -28.86
C SER A 306 48.23 -0.41 -27.57
N ALA A 307 49.22 -1.34 -27.66
CA ALA A 307 49.66 -2.15 -26.51
C ALA A 307 50.15 -1.29 -25.33
N GLU A 308 50.62 -0.06 -25.56
CA GLU A 308 51.06 0.91 -24.52
C GLU A 308 49.88 1.53 -23.80
N GLU A 309 48.80 1.90 -24.51
CA GLU A 309 47.58 2.47 -23.95
C GLU A 309 46.79 1.46 -23.11
N ALA A 310 46.79 0.19 -23.54
CA ALA A 310 46.16 -0.91 -22.78
C ALA A 310 46.89 -1.18 -21.44
N GLN A 311 48.21 -1.01 -21.40
CA GLN A 311 49.02 -1.20 -20.21
C GLN A 311 48.86 -0.08 -19.17
N GLU A 312 48.62 1.16 -19.65
CA GLU A 312 48.37 2.31 -18.78
C GLU A 312 46.98 2.21 -18.09
N HIS A 313 45.97 1.73 -18.79
CA HIS A 313 44.63 1.48 -18.20
C HIS A 313 44.59 0.32 -17.21
N MET A 314 45.38 -0.73 -17.41
CA MET A 314 45.49 -1.83 -16.44
C MET A 314 46.19 -1.41 -15.15
N THR A 315 47.17 -0.51 -15.21
CA THR A 315 47.87 0.00 -14.01
C THR A 315 46.97 0.94 -13.20
N VAL A 316 46.10 1.71 -13.84
CA VAL A 316 45.13 2.59 -13.14
C VAL A 316 44.04 1.74 -12.49
N GLY A 317 43.54 0.69 -13.15
CA GLY A 317 42.49 -0.23 -12.60
C GLY A 317 42.98 -1.03 -11.38
N THR A 318 44.23 -1.47 -11.38
CA THR A 318 44.83 -2.17 -10.23
C THR A 318 45.16 -1.24 -9.07
N GLY A 319 45.44 0.04 -9.33
CA GLY A 319 45.64 1.06 -8.29
C GLY A 319 44.36 1.39 -7.52
N VAL A 320 43.24 1.44 -8.21
CA VAL A 320 41.92 1.68 -7.58
C VAL A 320 41.42 0.48 -6.77
N LYS A 321 41.66 -0.76 -7.22
CA LYS A 321 41.35 -1.96 -6.42
C LYS A 321 42.18 -2.05 -5.16
N LYS A 322 43.51 -1.73 -5.21
CA LYS A 322 44.36 -1.71 -4.03
C LYS A 322 44.06 -0.60 -3.05
N ALA A 323 43.55 0.54 -3.53
CA ALA A 323 43.10 1.63 -2.66
C ALA A 323 41.77 1.28 -1.93
N ALA A 324 40.84 0.59 -2.60
CA ALA A 324 39.59 0.14 -2.02
C ALA A 324 39.79 -0.99 -0.98
N GLU A 325 40.77 -1.90 -1.21
CA GLU A 325 41.11 -2.95 -0.24
C GLU A 325 41.84 -2.38 0.98
N ALA A 326 42.67 -1.34 0.81
CA ALA A 326 43.37 -0.68 1.92
C ALA A 326 42.47 0.21 2.79
N GLU A 327 41.34 0.73 2.24
CA GLU A 327 40.35 1.43 3.02
C GLU A 327 39.42 0.46 3.80
N ASN A 328 39.17 -0.74 3.28
CA ASN A 328 38.38 -1.76 3.97
C ASN A 328 39.17 -2.41 5.13
N GLU A 329 40.47 -2.61 5.00
CA GLU A 329 41.33 -3.11 6.11
C GLU A 329 41.52 -2.07 7.24
N LYS A 330 41.41 -0.76 6.95
CA LYS A 330 41.46 0.28 7.98
C LYS A 330 40.17 0.45 8.78
N THR A 331 39.04 -0.01 8.25
CA THR A 331 37.75 0.05 8.94
C THR A 331 37.49 -1.17 9.81
N GLU A 332 38.10 -2.32 9.56
CA GLU A 332 38.01 -3.50 10.43
C GLU A 332 39.03 -3.53 11.58
N GLY A 333 40.08 -2.73 11.51
CA GLY A 333 41.14 -2.67 12.54
C GLY A 333 40.87 -1.75 13.75
N ASN A 334 39.74 -1.05 13.80
CA ASN A 334 39.48 -0.05 14.84
C ASN A 334 38.32 -0.36 15.79
N ALA A 335 37.93 -1.64 15.89
CA ALA A 335 36.81 -2.09 16.72
C ALA A 335 37.22 -2.90 17.98
N ASP A 336 38.53 -2.95 18.32
CA ASP A 336 38.98 -3.72 19.50
C ASP A 336 40.09 -3.00 20.23
N ALA A 337 39.78 -1.94 20.98
CA ALA A 337 40.53 -1.47 22.14
C ALA A 337 39.92 -0.21 22.76
N SER A 338 39.13 -0.33 23.81
CA SER A 338 39.28 0.38 25.09
C SER A 338 38.16 0.02 26.04
N THR A 339 38.50 -0.89 26.93
CA THR A 339 37.85 -1.15 28.20
C THR A 339 38.45 -0.21 29.25
N SER A 340 37.60 0.19 30.22
CA SER A 340 37.93 0.67 31.58
C SER A 340 38.39 2.10 31.73
N GLU A 341 37.56 2.89 32.42
CA GLU A 341 37.81 3.46 33.74
C GLU A 341 36.75 4.52 34.08
N GLU A 342 35.90 4.22 35.05
CA GLU A 342 35.36 5.20 35.99
C GLU A 342 36.47 5.57 37.01
N PRO A 343 36.45 6.68 37.79
CA PRO A 343 35.32 7.18 38.55
C PRO A 343 35.32 8.70 38.88
N SER A 344 34.24 9.07 39.61
CA SER A 344 34.11 10.03 40.72
C SER A 344 33.92 11.52 40.46
N ASP A 345 32.79 11.97 40.97
CA ASP A 345 32.47 12.94 42.04
C ASP A 345 32.63 14.45 41.84
N GLU A 346 31.65 15.08 42.49
CA GLU A 346 31.56 16.46 43.02
C GLU A 346 30.98 17.51 42.04
N ALA A 347 29.80 17.99 42.30
CA ALA A 347 29.24 18.82 43.41
C ALA A 347 29.26 20.32 43.09
N GLU A 348 28.22 20.96 43.61
CA GLU A 348 27.95 22.39 43.86
C GLU A 348 27.16 23.12 42.80
N GLU A 349 25.96 23.42 43.17
CA GLU A 349 25.33 24.42 44.06
C GLU A 349 25.06 25.77 43.40
N ALA A 350 23.84 26.17 43.67
CA ALA A 350 23.34 27.52 43.93
C ALA A 350 23.04 28.41 42.70
N ASN A 351 22.00 29.11 42.58
CA ASN A 351 21.23 29.95 43.49
C ASN A 351 20.00 30.51 42.78
N GLU A 352 18.85 30.41 43.36
CA GLU A 352 18.04 31.46 43.96
C GLU A 352 17.49 32.59 43.08
N THR A 353 16.18 32.69 43.26
CA THR A 353 15.34 33.91 43.59
C THR A 353 14.94 34.76 42.37
N ALA A 354 13.77 35.33 42.28
CA ALA A 354 12.69 35.65 43.17
C ALA A 354 11.47 36.12 42.34
N GLU A 355 10.28 35.82 42.81
CA GLU A 355 9.15 36.72 43.13
C GLU A 355 8.72 37.78 42.12
N GLY A 356 7.40 37.86 41.99
CA GLY A 356 6.69 39.01 41.51
C GLY A 356 5.23 38.76 41.23
N GLU A 357 4.43 38.79 42.29
CA GLU A 357 2.97 38.95 42.32
C GLU A 357 2.50 40.18 41.54
N SER A 358 1.33 40.10 40.92
CA SER A 358 0.26 41.07 41.22
C SER A 358 -1.06 40.69 40.58
N GLU A 359 -2.02 40.57 41.43
CA GLU A 359 -3.47 40.64 41.23
C GLU A 359 -3.90 41.85 40.40
N GLU A 360 -4.98 41.74 39.64
CA GLU A 360 -6.12 42.63 39.83
C GLU A 360 -7.38 42.08 39.11
N LYS A 361 -8.44 42.14 39.87
CA LYS A 361 -9.86 41.96 39.57
C LYS A 361 -10.40 42.99 38.58
N ASN A 362 -11.45 42.67 37.85
CA ASN A 362 -12.78 43.31 37.87
C ASN A 362 -13.60 42.76 36.69
N ASP A 363 -14.68 42.12 36.90
CA ASP A 363 -16.07 42.52 37.20
C ASP A 363 -16.78 43.17 36.00
N GLY A 364 -17.95 42.62 35.67
CA GLY A 364 -19.05 43.43 35.17
C GLY A 364 -19.70 43.00 33.84
N SER A 365 -20.74 42.19 33.97
CA SER A 365 -22.14 42.38 33.48
C SER A 365 -22.46 42.47 31.97
N GLU A 366 -23.42 41.64 31.64
CA GLU A 366 -24.69 41.89 30.89
C GLU A 366 -24.62 42.47 29.48
N ASN A 367 -24.96 41.65 28.48
CA ASN A 367 -26.26 41.65 27.80
C ASN A 367 -26.38 40.46 26.86
#